data_48d9bcad6288a13742d396c3d5edcc41
#
_entry.id   48d9bcad6288a13742d396c3d5edcc41
#
_cell.length_a   1.000
_cell.length_b   1.000
_cell.length_c   1.000
_cell.angle_alpha   90.00
_cell.angle_beta   90.00
_cell.angle_gamma   90.00
#
_symmetry.space_group_name_H-M   'P 1'
#
loop_
_entity.id
_entity.type
_entity.pdbx_description
1 polymer ?
#
loop_
_entity_poly.entity_id
_entity_poly.type
_entity_poly.pdbx_seq_one_letter_code
_entity_poly.pdbx_strand_id
1 'polypeptide(L)'
;NLSLAYIGQIRAAKAGYEGGQITREQTERKTITNVKKLFFGLLLQRDNLAIQRETLENARRRSVQAAVNYRNGTIPELQLLQAQVQYENQIPETEQAETSLAQQLDMFVFLLGMPSGTKIELEGSIDPALIDMDAGDLIAKYGAASLALRSLDNNIETLEHNLSSLDFASFSPALSLNWNYQPMLRDAFDSNWFDKDNWNDNGAFSATLAWNVTNMLPFSSNRQKAKDLRANLEKLKISREQLTENQKLEVRTAINTLDQAKRQIASMQRNVELAQRSYAMTLRSYQNGTTELLDLRDAERQLNQARLGLANQRYQYITALLNLEETLNTDLTVKSAAATTNGGTR
;
A
#
# COMPACT_ATOMS: atom_id res chain seq x y z
N ASN A 1 -38.15 24.34 8.76
CA ASN A 1 -38.48 23.31 9.74
C ASN A 1 -37.37 23.21 10.77
N LEU A 2 -37.70 23.32 12.05
CA LEU A 2 -36.79 23.12 13.18
C LEU A 2 -37.23 21.85 13.92
N SER A 3 -36.31 20.85 13.95
CA SER A 3 -36.53 19.60 14.68
C SER A 3 -35.24 19.18 15.37
N LEU A 4 -35.33 18.60 16.55
CA LEU A 4 -34.16 18.05 17.27
C LEU A 4 -33.50 16.91 16.47
N ALA A 5 -34.24 16.25 15.56
CA ALA A 5 -33.68 15.26 14.65
C ALA A 5 -32.56 15.83 13.75
N TYR A 6 -32.60 17.13 13.40
CA TYR A 6 -31.55 17.77 12.61
C TYR A 6 -30.18 17.80 13.31
N ILE A 7 -30.16 17.86 14.65
CA ILE A 7 -28.92 17.80 15.42
C ILE A 7 -28.18 16.47 15.16
N GLY A 8 -28.92 15.36 15.18
CA GLY A 8 -28.38 14.04 14.85
C GLY A 8 -27.89 13.95 13.40
N GLN A 9 -28.68 14.51 12.46
CA GLN A 9 -28.31 14.53 11.04
C GLN A 9 -27.03 15.36 10.78
N ILE A 10 -26.90 16.55 11.41
CA ILE A 10 -25.71 17.39 11.29
C ILE A 10 -24.49 16.65 11.85
N ARG A 11 -24.63 15.99 13.01
CA ARG A 11 -23.53 15.20 13.60
C ARG A 11 -23.15 14.00 12.72
N ALA A 12 -24.14 13.30 12.16
CA ALA A 12 -23.89 12.22 11.22
C ALA A 12 -23.19 12.71 9.95
N ALA A 13 -23.59 13.88 9.42
CA ALA A 13 -22.91 14.49 8.27
C ALA A 13 -21.47 14.87 8.58
N LYS A 14 -21.21 15.42 9.80
CA LYS A 14 -19.85 15.72 10.27
C LYS A 14 -19.01 14.46 10.38
N ALA A 15 -19.52 13.40 11.01
CA ALA A 15 -18.86 12.11 11.08
C ALA A 15 -18.60 11.51 9.68
N GLY A 16 -19.54 11.67 8.74
CA GLY A 16 -19.36 11.28 7.34
C GLY A 16 -18.21 12.04 6.65
N TYR A 17 -18.05 13.33 6.92
CA TYR A 17 -16.91 14.11 6.43
C TYR A 17 -15.58 13.61 7.03
N GLU A 18 -15.53 13.35 8.34
CA GLU A 18 -14.37 12.79 9.02
C GLU A 18 -14.02 11.40 8.48
N GLY A 19 -15.03 10.55 8.17
CA GLY A 19 -14.85 9.27 7.50
C GLY A 19 -14.23 9.41 6.11
N GLY A 20 -14.61 10.45 5.35
CA GLY A 20 -13.97 10.79 4.08
C GLY A 20 -12.48 11.15 4.23
N GLN A 21 -12.12 11.88 5.29
CA GLN A 21 -10.72 12.20 5.59
C GLN A 21 -9.91 10.95 5.96
N ILE A 22 -10.47 10.06 6.78
CA ILE A 22 -9.83 8.78 7.14
C ILE A 22 -9.61 7.93 5.87
N THR A 23 -10.60 7.84 5.00
CA THR A 23 -10.51 7.10 3.73
C THR A 23 -9.42 7.68 2.82
N ARG A 24 -9.31 9.02 2.75
CA ARG A 24 -8.24 9.69 2.02
C ARG A 24 -6.87 9.32 2.60
N GLU A 25 -6.69 9.40 3.92
CA GLU A 25 -5.44 9.04 4.61
C GLU A 25 -5.07 7.57 4.35
N GLN A 26 -6.04 6.65 4.37
CA GLN A 26 -5.84 5.24 4.03
C GLN A 26 -5.37 5.06 2.59
N THR A 27 -6.02 5.74 1.64
CA THR A 27 -5.67 5.65 0.22
C THR A 27 -4.28 6.20 -0.05
N GLU A 28 -3.96 7.34 0.55
CA GLU A 28 -2.63 7.97 0.47
C GLU A 28 -1.54 7.04 1.01
N ARG A 29 -1.74 6.51 2.22
CA ARG A 29 -0.78 5.58 2.87
C ARG A 29 -0.56 4.33 2.03
N LYS A 30 -1.65 3.70 1.57
CA LYS A 30 -1.59 2.51 0.70
C LYS A 30 -0.88 2.80 -0.62
N THR A 31 -1.14 3.96 -1.23
CA THR A 31 -0.47 4.36 -2.47
C THR A 31 1.02 4.53 -2.25
N ILE A 32 1.43 5.24 -1.19
CA ILE A 32 2.84 5.42 -0.83
C ILE A 32 3.53 4.05 -0.61
N THR A 33 2.89 3.16 0.17
CA THR A 33 3.42 1.81 0.41
C THR A 33 3.57 1.03 -0.90
N ASN A 34 2.59 1.07 -1.78
CA ASN A 34 2.65 0.38 -3.08
C ASN A 34 3.76 0.94 -3.98
N VAL A 35 3.91 2.27 -4.04
CA VAL A 35 4.99 2.92 -4.80
C VAL A 35 6.36 2.52 -4.25
N LYS A 36 6.54 2.53 -2.92
CA LYS A 36 7.78 2.05 -2.28
C LYS A 36 8.08 0.58 -2.63
N LYS A 37 7.09 -0.31 -2.57
CA LYS A 37 7.24 -1.73 -2.92
C LYS A 37 7.64 -1.91 -4.38
N LEU A 38 7.00 -1.18 -5.30
CA LEU A 38 7.33 -1.22 -6.72
C LEU A 38 8.75 -0.70 -6.98
N PHE A 39 9.14 0.40 -6.32
CA PHE A 39 10.50 0.94 -6.42
C PHE A 39 11.56 -0.09 -6.00
N PHE A 40 11.39 -0.73 -4.84
CA PHE A 40 12.32 -1.78 -4.40
C PHE A 40 12.25 -3.04 -5.30
N GLY A 41 11.09 -3.34 -5.86
CA GLY A 41 10.94 -4.39 -6.88
C GLY A 41 11.74 -4.09 -8.15
N LEU A 42 11.72 -2.85 -8.61
CA LEU A 42 12.53 -2.39 -9.75
C LEU A 42 14.03 -2.45 -9.45
N LEU A 43 14.47 -2.07 -8.24
CA LEU A 43 15.85 -2.24 -7.81
C LEU A 43 16.27 -3.72 -7.84
N LEU A 44 15.40 -4.63 -7.40
CA LEU A 44 15.65 -6.07 -7.49
C LEU A 44 15.82 -6.55 -8.94
N GLN A 45 14.98 -6.07 -9.85
CA GLN A 45 15.08 -6.42 -11.28
C GLN A 45 16.34 -5.84 -11.91
N ARG A 46 16.73 -4.62 -11.55
CA ARG A 46 18.00 -4.00 -11.98
C ARG A 46 19.20 -4.84 -11.53
N ASP A 47 19.22 -5.26 -10.27
CA ASP A 47 20.32 -6.05 -9.72
C ASP A 47 20.37 -7.46 -10.37
N ASN A 48 19.19 -8.06 -10.66
CA ASN A 48 19.09 -9.30 -11.43
C ASN A 48 19.65 -9.14 -12.85
N LEU A 49 19.29 -8.07 -13.55
CA LEU A 49 19.81 -7.76 -14.88
C LEU A 49 21.35 -7.57 -14.85
N ALA A 50 21.88 -6.93 -13.80
CA ALA A 50 23.32 -6.80 -13.65
C ALA A 50 24.05 -8.14 -13.55
N ILE A 51 23.48 -9.11 -12.80
CA ILE A 51 24.01 -10.49 -12.72
C ILE A 51 23.92 -11.20 -14.08
N GLN A 52 22.82 -11.04 -14.83
CA GLN A 52 22.66 -11.65 -16.15
C GLN A 52 23.66 -11.07 -17.17
N ARG A 53 23.88 -9.75 -17.15
CA ARG A 53 24.89 -9.09 -18.00
C ARG A 53 26.30 -9.58 -17.67
N GLU A 54 26.64 -9.74 -16.39
CA GLU A 54 27.91 -10.33 -15.94
C GLU A 54 28.08 -11.77 -16.48
N THR A 55 27.01 -12.57 -16.39
CA THR A 55 26.99 -13.96 -16.88
C THR A 55 27.16 -14.01 -18.40
N LEU A 56 26.48 -13.14 -19.15
CA LEU A 56 26.60 -13.03 -20.62
C LEU A 56 28.06 -12.66 -21.01
N GLU A 57 28.65 -11.67 -20.35
CA GLU A 57 30.01 -11.25 -20.65
C GLU A 57 31.03 -12.35 -20.28
N ASN A 58 30.80 -13.08 -19.20
CA ASN A 58 31.61 -14.26 -18.87
C ASN A 58 31.49 -15.37 -19.90
N ALA A 59 30.27 -15.65 -20.39
CA ALA A 59 30.04 -16.64 -21.44
C ALA A 59 30.71 -16.23 -22.77
N ARG A 60 30.63 -14.95 -23.14
CA ARG A 60 31.30 -14.39 -24.30
C ARG A 60 32.82 -14.57 -24.23
N ARG A 61 33.43 -14.20 -23.09
CA ARG A 61 34.87 -14.34 -22.88
C ARG A 61 35.32 -15.81 -22.98
N ARG A 62 34.55 -16.73 -22.39
CA ARG A 62 34.81 -18.19 -22.48
C ARG A 62 34.69 -18.72 -23.91
N SER A 63 33.68 -18.29 -24.67
CA SER A 63 33.52 -18.70 -26.07
C SER A 63 34.72 -18.25 -26.94
N VAL A 64 35.15 -17.00 -26.76
CA VAL A 64 36.35 -16.50 -27.48
C VAL A 64 37.60 -17.26 -27.08
N GLN A 65 37.83 -17.53 -25.80
CA GLN A 65 38.99 -18.30 -25.33
C GLN A 65 38.98 -19.75 -25.85
N ALA A 66 37.77 -20.39 -25.85
CA ALA A 66 37.64 -21.74 -26.41
C ALA A 66 37.94 -21.75 -27.90
N ALA A 67 37.55 -20.74 -28.68
CA ALA A 67 37.91 -20.67 -30.09
C ALA A 67 39.44 -20.52 -30.33
N VAL A 68 40.13 -19.81 -29.47
CA VAL A 68 41.63 -19.70 -29.51
C VAL A 68 42.25 -21.06 -29.15
N ASN A 69 41.79 -21.68 -28.07
CA ASN A 69 42.34 -22.96 -27.60
C ASN A 69 42.11 -24.09 -28.60
N TYR A 70 40.94 -24.13 -29.26
CA TYR A 70 40.69 -25.12 -30.33
C TYR A 70 41.61 -24.92 -31.54
N ARG A 71 41.79 -23.69 -31.99
CA ARG A 71 42.75 -23.38 -33.09
C ARG A 71 44.19 -23.80 -32.77
N ASN A 72 44.58 -23.73 -31.50
CA ASN A 72 45.88 -24.15 -31.01
C ASN A 72 45.94 -25.67 -30.73
N GLY A 73 44.84 -26.44 -30.97
CA GLY A 73 44.77 -27.87 -30.74
C GLY A 73 44.78 -28.30 -29.26
N THR A 74 44.50 -27.36 -28.32
CA THR A 74 44.59 -27.61 -26.89
C THR A 74 43.24 -28.10 -26.29
N ILE A 75 42.15 -27.98 -27.02
CA ILE A 75 40.84 -28.49 -26.62
C ILE A 75 40.13 -29.14 -27.79
N PRO A 76 39.26 -30.15 -27.56
CA PRO A 76 38.42 -30.77 -28.60
C PRO A 76 37.31 -29.82 -29.06
N GLU A 77 36.79 -30.03 -30.29
CA GLU A 77 35.71 -29.27 -30.91
C GLU A 77 34.43 -29.23 -30.04
N LEU A 78 34.13 -30.33 -29.36
CA LEU A 78 33.00 -30.41 -28.45
C LEU A 78 33.00 -29.29 -27.39
N GLN A 79 34.17 -28.99 -26.79
CA GLN A 79 34.29 -27.95 -25.79
C GLN A 79 34.10 -26.54 -26.39
N LEU A 80 34.54 -26.31 -27.61
CA LEU A 80 34.27 -25.08 -28.35
C LEU A 80 32.77 -24.90 -28.59
N LEU A 81 32.11 -25.95 -29.14
CA LEU A 81 30.68 -25.91 -29.40
C LEU A 81 29.85 -25.68 -28.12
N GLN A 82 30.22 -26.33 -27.02
CA GLN A 82 29.56 -26.12 -25.73
C GLN A 82 29.67 -24.65 -25.22
N ALA A 83 30.84 -24.04 -25.38
CA ALA A 83 31.04 -22.64 -24.98
C ALA A 83 30.27 -21.68 -25.88
N GLN A 84 30.20 -21.94 -27.18
CA GLN A 84 29.43 -21.15 -28.13
C GLN A 84 27.92 -21.25 -27.85
N VAL A 85 27.37 -22.46 -27.70
CA VAL A 85 25.95 -22.68 -27.39
C VAL A 85 25.56 -21.96 -26.09
N GLN A 86 26.44 -21.98 -25.08
CA GLN A 86 26.15 -21.29 -23.83
C GLN A 86 26.08 -19.75 -24.02
N TYR A 87 26.98 -19.17 -24.80
CA TYR A 87 26.97 -17.74 -25.10
C TYR A 87 25.71 -17.36 -25.87
N GLU A 88 25.37 -18.11 -26.94
CA GLU A 88 24.18 -17.85 -27.77
C GLU A 88 22.87 -17.97 -26.97
N ASN A 89 22.76 -18.92 -26.04
CA ASN A 89 21.59 -19.06 -25.17
C ASN A 89 21.44 -17.92 -24.17
N GLN A 90 22.55 -17.31 -23.73
CA GLN A 90 22.51 -16.24 -22.73
C GLN A 90 22.08 -14.88 -23.31
N ILE A 91 22.23 -14.68 -24.63
CA ILE A 91 21.83 -13.43 -25.30
C ILE A 91 20.33 -13.18 -25.13
N PRO A 92 19.42 -14.07 -25.59
CA PRO A 92 17.99 -13.79 -25.50
C PRO A 92 17.49 -13.70 -24.05
N GLU A 93 18.09 -14.44 -23.11
CA GLU A 93 17.73 -14.34 -21.69
C GLU A 93 18.03 -12.93 -21.14
N THR A 94 19.18 -12.36 -21.51
CA THR A 94 19.56 -11.01 -21.09
C THR A 94 18.70 -9.94 -21.75
N GLU A 95 18.45 -10.07 -23.07
CA GLU A 95 17.56 -9.15 -23.81
C GLU A 95 16.12 -9.15 -23.27
N GLN A 96 15.61 -10.33 -22.91
CA GLN A 96 14.30 -10.45 -22.27
C GLN A 96 14.24 -9.73 -20.91
N ALA A 97 15.29 -9.87 -20.09
CA ALA A 97 15.37 -9.18 -18.81
C ALA A 97 15.47 -7.66 -18.98
N GLU A 98 16.21 -7.17 -19.97
CA GLU A 98 16.28 -5.74 -20.32
C GLU A 98 14.93 -5.19 -20.75
N THR A 99 14.25 -5.92 -21.63
CA THR A 99 12.89 -5.54 -22.09
C THR A 99 11.89 -5.53 -20.93
N SER A 100 11.95 -6.54 -20.05
CA SER A 100 11.07 -6.61 -18.88
C SER A 100 11.31 -5.45 -17.91
N LEU A 101 12.57 -5.11 -17.65
CA LEU A 101 12.90 -3.96 -16.79
C LEU A 101 12.41 -2.64 -17.43
N ALA A 102 12.61 -2.45 -18.74
CA ALA A 102 12.14 -1.26 -19.43
C ALA A 102 10.62 -1.11 -19.36
N GLN A 103 9.87 -2.19 -19.60
CA GLN A 103 8.40 -2.19 -19.47
C GLN A 103 7.92 -1.88 -18.05
N GLN A 104 8.60 -2.41 -17.03
CA GLN A 104 8.27 -2.12 -15.63
C GLN A 104 8.60 -0.67 -15.25
N LEU A 105 9.69 -0.10 -15.79
CA LEU A 105 10.02 1.32 -15.61
C LEU A 105 8.96 2.22 -16.26
N ASP A 106 8.50 1.90 -17.46
CA ASP A 106 7.43 2.65 -18.13
C ASP A 106 6.12 2.60 -17.31
N MET A 107 5.78 1.43 -16.77
CA MET A 107 4.62 1.30 -15.87
C MET A 107 4.78 2.12 -14.59
N PHE A 108 5.98 2.15 -14.03
CA PHE A 108 6.27 2.94 -12.83
C PHE A 108 6.19 4.45 -13.10
N VAL A 109 6.72 4.92 -14.23
CA VAL A 109 6.59 6.31 -14.72
C VAL A 109 5.11 6.70 -14.85
N PHE A 110 4.29 5.83 -15.47
CA PHE A 110 2.85 6.03 -15.58
C PHE A 110 2.17 6.13 -14.18
N LEU A 111 2.53 5.24 -13.26
CA LEU A 111 1.99 5.25 -11.89
C LEU A 111 2.33 6.54 -11.13
N LEU A 112 3.52 7.12 -11.39
CA LEU A 112 3.94 8.41 -10.81
C LEU A 112 3.24 9.62 -11.46
N GLY A 113 2.38 9.41 -12.47
CA GLY A 113 1.69 10.47 -13.20
C GLY A 113 2.61 11.27 -14.12
N MET A 114 3.78 10.73 -14.46
CA MET A 114 4.73 11.38 -15.36
C MET A 114 4.36 11.10 -16.84
N PRO A 115 4.74 11.97 -17.78
CA PRO A 115 4.50 11.75 -19.20
C PRO A 115 5.13 10.44 -19.70
N SER A 116 4.42 9.71 -20.58
CA SER A 116 4.94 8.49 -21.20
C SER A 116 6.25 8.77 -21.96
N GLY A 117 7.22 7.86 -21.82
CA GLY A 117 8.54 7.99 -22.41
C GLY A 117 9.54 8.83 -21.59
N THR A 118 9.17 9.31 -20.39
CA THR A 118 10.11 9.94 -19.48
C THR A 118 11.14 8.90 -19.01
N LYS A 119 12.42 9.17 -19.28
CA LYS A 119 13.51 8.31 -18.80
C LYS A 119 13.81 8.63 -17.34
N ILE A 120 13.80 7.60 -16.51
CA ILE A 120 14.15 7.67 -15.10
C ILE A 120 15.33 6.74 -14.82
N GLU A 121 16.19 7.12 -13.90
CA GLU A 121 17.25 6.28 -13.37
C GLU A 121 16.92 5.92 -11.92
N LEU A 122 17.16 4.65 -11.58
CA LEU A 122 16.92 4.14 -10.23
C LEU A 122 18.21 4.31 -9.41
N GLU A 123 18.16 5.17 -8.42
CA GLU A 123 19.23 5.30 -7.43
C GLU A 123 18.91 4.53 -6.15
N GLY A 124 19.94 3.96 -5.53
CA GLY A 124 19.80 3.21 -4.28
C GLY A 124 20.20 1.74 -4.40
N SER A 125 20.11 1.04 -3.28
CA SER A 125 20.42 -0.38 -3.16
C SER A 125 19.37 -1.09 -2.31
N ILE A 126 19.23 -2.41 -2.48
CA ILE A 126 18.40 -3.26 -1.62
C ILE A 126 19.24 -3.69 -0.42
N ASP A 127 19.46 -2.76 0.49
CA ASP A 127 20.20 -3.03 1.74
C ASP A 127 19.41 -2.46 2.93
N PRO A 128 18.46 -3.23 3.49
CA PRO A 128 17.61 -2.74 4.56
C PRO A 128 18.38 -2.61 5.87
N ALA A 129 18.08 -1.55 6.63
CA ALA A 129 18.44 -1.50 8.04
C ALA A 129 17.66 -2.59 8.79
N LEU A 130 18.37 -3.55 9.38
CA LEU A 130 17.75 -4.63 10.17
C LEU A 130 17.43 -4.09 11.57
N ILE A 131 16.14 -3.89 11.87
CA ILE A 131 15.66 -3.28 13.11
C ILE A 131 15.17 -4.39 14.05
N ASP A 132 15.52 -4.29 15.33
CA ASP A 132 14.94 -5.12 16.38
C ASP A 132 13.71 -4.43 16.96
N MET A 133 12.59 -5.14 16.99
CA MET A 133 11.29 -4.60 17.40
C MET A 133 10.57 -5.59 18.29
N ASP A 134 9.92 -5.07 19.35
CA ASP A 134 9.02 -5.84 20.20
C ASP A 134 7.56 -5.64 19.79
N ALA A 135 6.81 -6.75 19.66
CA ALA A 135 5.41 -6.71 19.25
C ALA A 135 4.53 -6.03 20.31
N GLY A 136 4.81 -6.24 21.60
CA GLY A 136 4.06 -5.65 22.70
C GLY A 136 4.17 -4.13 22.69
N ASP A 137 5.39 -3.62 22.53
CA ASP A 137 5.67 -2.18 22.47
C ASP A 137 5.00 -1.51 21.29
N LEU A 138 5.06 -2.13 20.10
CA LEU A 138 4.42 -1.59 18.90
C LEU A 138 2.90 -1.59 19.01
N ILE A 139 2.30 -2.65 19.51
CA ILE A 139 0.85 -2.73 19.75
C ILE A 139 0.41 -1.69 20.77
N ALA A 140 1.12 -1.54 21.88
CA ALA A 140 0.79 -0.57 22.91
C ALA A 140 0.89 0.88 22.39
N LYS A 141 1.89 1.17 21.57
CA LYS A 141 2.18 2.53 21.11
C LYS A 141 1.36 2.95 19.90
N TYR A 142 1.11 2.03 18.97
CA TYR A 142 0.53 2.35 17.65
C TYR A 142 -0.76 1.59 17.34
N GLY A 143 -1.16 0.59 18.14
CA GLY A 143 -2.35 -0.21 17.85
C GLY A 143 -3.64 0.61 17.72
N ALA A 144 -3.80 1.66 18.54
CA ALA A 144 -4.94 2.58 18.45
C ALA A 144 -4.89 3.56 17.26
N ALA A 145 -3.72 3.74 16.64
CA ALA A 145 -3.55 4.65 15.50
C ALA A 145 -3.92 4.03 14.14
N SER A 146 -4.28 2.74 14.13
CA SER A 146 -4.69 2.03 12.92
C SER A 146 -5.84 2.72 12.23
N LEU A 147 -5.66 3.01 10.94
CA LEU A 147 -6.69 3.65 10.13
C LEU A 147 -7.93 2.75 9.94
N ALA A 148 -7.76 1.43 9.96
CA ALA A 148 -8.86 0.49 9.89
C ALA A 148 -9.76 0.55 11.14
N LEU A 149 -9.18 0.64 12.34
CA LEU A 149 -9.94 0.83 13.57
C LEU A 149 -10.61 2.20 13.62
N ARG A 150 -9.89 3.27 13.25
CA ARG A 150 -10.46 4.63 13.17
C ARG A 150 -11.64 4.70 12.19
N SER A 151 -11.56 4.04 11.04
CA SER A 151 -12.65 3.97 10.07
C SER A 151 -13.87 3.24 10.65
N LEU A 152 -13.66 2.15 11.37
CA LEU A 152 -14.74 1.40 12.01
C LEU A 152 -15.37 2.18 13.17
N ASP A 153 -14.57 2.88 13.99
CA ASP A 153 -15.04 3.76 15.07
C ASP A 153 -15.88 4.91 14.49
N ASN A 154 -15.46 5.52 13.39
CA ASN A 154 -16.23 6.55 12.69
C ASN A 154 -17.56 6.03 12.14
N ASN A 155 -17.60 4.81 11.62
CA ASN A 155 -18.83 4.17 11.17
C ASN A 155 -19.80 3.90 12.34
N ILE A 156 -19.28 3.49 13.50
CA ILE A 156 -20.07 3.31 14.73
C ILE A 156 -20.65 4.67 15.15
N GLU A 157 -19.84 5.72 15.22
CA GLU A 157 -20.27 7.06 15.59
C GLU A 157 -21.34 7.60 14.64
N THR A 158 -21.16 7.44 13.34
CA THR A 158 -22.15 7.81 12.32
C THR A 158 -23.49 7.10 12.55
N LEU A 159 -23.44 5.82 12.86
CA LEU A 159 -24.64 5.01 13.11
C LEU A 159 -25.33 5.43 14.43
N GLU A 160 -24.58 5.75 15.48
CA GLU A 160 -25.09 6.29 16.75
C GLU A 160 -25.80 7.63 16.55
N HIS A 161 -25.24 8.52 15.73
CA HIS A 161 -25.87 9.78 15.38
C HIS A 161 -27.13 9.60 14.55
N ASN A 162 -27.15 8.65 13.60
CA ASN A 162 -28.34 8.32 12.84
C ASN A 162 -29.44 7.73 13.73
N LEU A 163 -29.09 6.86 14.68
CA LEU A 163 -30.03 6.34 15.67
C LEU A 163 -30.61 7.45 16.55
N SER A 164 -29.76 8.34 17.04
CA SER A 164 -30.17 9.52 17.82
C SER A 164 -31.14 10.41 17.03
N SER A 165 -30.83 10.69 15.75
CA SER A 165 -31.73 11.44 14.86
C SER A 165 -33.09 10.78 14.72
N LEU A 166 -33.11 9.45 14.56
CA LEU A 166 -34.34 8.67 14.40
C LEU A 166 -35.14 8.62 15.70
N ASP A 167 -34.50 8.48 16.85
CA ASP A 167 -35.17 8.54 18.16
C ASP A 167 -35.75 9.95 18.39
N PHE A 168 -35.04 11.03 18.10
CA PHE A 168 -35.63 12.38 18.17
C PHE A 168 -36.77 12.61 17.21
N ALA A 169 -36.67 12.13 15.96
CA ALA A 169 -37.78 12.20 15.00
C ALA A 169 -39.03 11.41 15.45
N SER A 170 -38.83 10.39 16.30
CA SER A 170 -39.95 9.58 16.82
C SER A 170 -40.61 10.19 18.05
N PHE A 171 -39.86 10.90 18.90
CA PHE A 171 -40.36 11.39 20.20
C PHE A 171 -40.52 12.90 20.31
N SER A 172 -39.88 13.68 19.42
CA SER A 172 -39.88 15.15 19.51
C SER A 172 -40.91 15.77 18.56
N PRO A 173 -41.54 16.89 18.96
CA PRO A 173 -42.33 17.70 18.04
C PRO A 173 -41.39 18.42 17.05
N ALA A 174 -41.87 18.71 15.86
CA ALA A 174 -41.23 19.52 14.85
C ALA A 174 -41.91 20.89 14.75
N LEU A 175 -41.15 21.96 14.79
CA LEU A 175 -41.59 23.34 14.56
C LEU A 175 -41.35 23.71 13.11
N SER A 176 -42.38 23.98 12.36
CA SER A 176 -42.31 24.53 11.00
C SER A 176 -42.60 26.00 11.00
N LEU A 177 -41.69 26.83 10.54
CA LEU A 177 -41.91 28.24 10.29
C LEU A 177 -41.96 28.43 8.77
N ASN A 178 -43.10 28.85 8.26
CA ASN A 178 -43.25 29.15 6.85
C ASN A 178 -43.55 30.61 6.68
N TRP A 179 -42.80 31.26 5.86
CA TRP A 179 -43.07 32.60 5.37
C TRP A 179 -43.22 32.56 3.87
N ASN A 180 -44.40 32.94 3.42
CA ASN A 180 -44.73 33.04 2.02
C ASN A 180 -45.05 34.52 1.71
N TYR A 181 -44.36 35.06 0.73
CA TYR A 181 -44.60 36.40 0.21
C TYR A 181 -44.79 36.27 -1.31
N GLN A 182 -46.02 36.59 -1.76
CA GLN A 182 -46.41 36.53 -3.16
C GLN A 182 -47.03 37.86 -3.56
N PRO A 183 -46.21 38.82 -4.06
CA PRO A 183 -46.77 40.04 -4.66
C PRO A 183 -47.57 39.63 -5.92
N MET A 184 -48.81 40.09 -5.98
CA MET A 184 -49.67 39.85 -7.15
C MET A 184 -50.06 41.17 -7.77
N LEU A 185 -49.95 41.27 -9.09
CA LEU A 185 -50.43 42.39 -9.87
C LEU A 185 -51.94 42.40 -9.87
N ARG A 186 -52.60 43.53 -9.57
CA ARG A 186 -54.05 43.64 -9.48
C ARG A 186 -54.75 43.34 -10.77
N ASP A 187 -54.17 43.87 -11.89
CA ASP A 187 -54.67 43.63 -13.24
C ASP A 187 -53.53 43.39 -14.19
N ALA A 188 -53.46 42.19 -14.75
CA ALA A 188 -52.32 41.77 -15.59
C ALA A 188 -52.31 42.43 -16.96
N PHE A 189 -53.41 42.98 -17.42
CA PHE A 189 -53.54 43.47 -18.78
C PHE A 189 -53.49 44.98 -18.97
N ASP A 190 -53.74 45.76 -17.90
CA ASP A 190 -53.83 47.22 -18.00
C ASP A 190 -52.98 47.95 -16.92
N SER A 191 -52.16 47.26 -16.20
CA SER A 191 -51.39 47.85 -15.12
C SER A 191 -49.91 48.13 -15.50
N ASN A 192 -49.45 49.34 -15.16
CA ASN A 192 -48.03 49.65 -15.23
C ASN A 192 -47.27 48.82 -14.17
N TRP A 193 -46.42 47.92 -14.62
CA TRP A 193 -45.62 47.01 -13.78
C TRP A 193 -44.66 47.74 -12.80
N PHE A 194 -44.32 48.97 -13.12
CA PHE A 194 -43.42 49.77 -12.30
C PHE A 194 -44.16 50.64 -11.27
N ASP A 195 -45.51 50.65 -11.29
CA ASP A 195 -46.29 51.37 -10.32
C ASP A 195 -46.60 50.49 -9.10
N LYS A 196 -46.14 50.95 -7.94
CA LYS A 196 -46.23 50.22 -6.68
C LYS A 196 -47.67 49.98 -6.22
N ASP A 197 -48.58 50.87 -6.59
CA ASP A 197 -50.01 50.80 -6.20
C ASP A 197 -50.78 49.69 -6.96
N ASN A 198 -50.18 49.18 -8.02
CA ASN A 198 -50.73 48.06 -8.79
C ASN A 198 -50.37 46.67 -8.24
N TRP A 199 -49.51 46.59 -7.22
CA TRP A 199 -49.12 45.37 -6.59
C TRP A 199 -49.88 45.17 -5.26
N ASN A 200 -50.49 44.00 -5.10
CA ASN A 200 -50.99 43.53 -3.83
C ASN A 200 -49.92 42.73 -3.13
N ASP A 201 -49.48 43.20 -2.01
CA ASP A 201 -48.57 42.48 -1.13
C ASP A 201 -49.32 41.40 -0.34
N ASN A 202 -49.33 40.19 -0.85
CA ASN A 202 -49.85 39.04 -0.15
C ASN A 202 -48.70 38.31 0.57
N GLY A 203 -48.70 38.41 1.89
CA GLY A 203 -47.72 37.69 2.72
C GLY A 203 -48.44 36.96 3.84
N ALA A 204 -47.98 35.77 4.10
CA ALA A 204 -48.44 34.98 5.26
C ALA A 204 -47.24 34.43 6.02
N PHE A 205 -47.22 34.60 7.32
CA PHE A 205 -46.34 33.92 8.25
C PHE A 205 -47.15 32.85 9.00
N SER A 206 -46.68 31.61 8.99
CA SER A 206 -47.29 30.55 9.77
C SER A 206 -46.24 29.79 10.61
N ALA A 207 -46.55 29.55 11.86
CA ALA A 207 -45.80 28.71 12.77
C ALA A 207 -46.66 27.50 13.10
N THR A 208 -46.16 26.29 12.73
CA THR A 208 -46.90 25.04 12.96
C THR A 208 -46.03 24.14 13.83
N LEU A 209 -46.57 23.73 14.99
CA LEU A 209 -45.97 22.71 15.83
C LEU A 209 -46.67 21.38 15.53
N ALA A 210 -45.94 20.43 14.92
CA ALA A 210 -46.45 19.10 14.58
C ALA A 210 -45.80 18.05 15.46
N TRP A 211 -46.63 17.19 16.07
CA TRP A 211 -46.18 16.05 16.84
C TRP A 211 -46.79 14.78 16.29
N ASN A 212 -45.95 13.91 15.72
CA ASN A 212 -46.42 12.66 15.12
C ASN A 212 -46.42 11.53 16.15
N VAL A 213 -47.52 11.36 16.87
CA VAL A 213 -47.68 10.36 17.93
C VAL A 213 -47.63 8.91 17.39
N THR A 214 -47.95 8.69 16.10
CA THR A 214 -47.91 7.34 15.50
C THR A 214 -46.49 6.79 15.44
N ASN A 215 -45.49 7.64 15.36
CA ASN A 215 -44.06 7.23 15.37
C ASN A 215 -43.60 6.66 16.74
N MET A 216 -44.32 6.96 17.82
CA MET A 216 -44.05 6.46 19.16
C MET A 216 -44.51 5.01 19.35
N LEU A 217 -45.42 4.52 18.52
CA LEU A 217 -45.98 3.19 18.65
C LEU A 217 -44.97 2.08 18.38
N PRO A 218 -45.01 0.94 19.13
CA PRO A 218 -43.98 -0.11 19.02
C PRO A 218 -43.86 -0.72 17.62
N PHE A 219 -44.93 -0.70 16.85
CA PHE A 219 -45.02 -1.23 15.49
C PHE A 219 -44.81 -0.19 14.40
N SER A 220 -44.46 1.04 14.77
CA SER A 220 -44.18 2.08 13.78
C SER A 220 -42.90 1.76 12.99
N SER A 221 -42.85 2.23 11.71
CA SER A 221 -41.66 2.08 10.84
C SER A 221 -40.41 2.61 11.49
N ASN A 222 -40.46 3.78 12.15
CA ASN A 222 -39.31 4.37 12.82
C ASN A 222 -38.78 3.50 13.96
N ARG A 223 -39.67 2.89 14.75
CA ARG A 223 -39.26 1.97 15.83
C ARG A 223 -38.61 0.70 15.30
N GLN A 224 -39.11 0.15 14.18
CA GLN A 224 -38.46 -1.01 13.56
C GLN A 224 -37.08 -0.63 12.99
N LYS A 225 -36.97 0.50 12.28
CA LYS A 225 -35.67 1.03 11.81
C LYS A 225 -34.71 1.25 12.97
N ALA A 226 -35.18 1.78 14.11
CA ALA A 226 -34.31 1.96 15.28
C ALA A 226 -33.80 0.63 15.86
N LYS A 227 -34.65 -0.45 15.83
CA LYS A 227 -34.20 -1.80 16.21
C LYS A 227 -33.14 -2.35 15.27
N ASP A 228 -33.34 -2.19 13.97
CA ASP A 228 -32.36 -2.61 12.95
C ASP A 228 -31.02 -1.87 13.10
N LEU A 229 -31.07 -0.54 13.32
CA LEU A 229 -29.87 0.24 13.57
C LEU A 229 -29.14 -0.20 14.85
N ARG A 230 -29.85 -0.52 15.94
CA ARG A 230 -29.25 -1.05 17.18
C ARG A 230 -28.60 -2.41 16.98
N ALA A 231 -29.24 -3.31 16.22
CA ALA A 231 -28.66 -4.61 15.88
C ALA A 231 -27.40 -4.45 15.02
N ASN A 232 -27.41 -3.53 14.05
CA ASN A 232 -26.23 -3.21 13.24
C ASN A 232 -25.11 -2.59 14.07
N LEU A 233 -25.43 -1.72 15.03
CA LEU A 233 -24.47 -1.12 15.96
C LEU A 233 -23.77 -2.19 16.81
N GLU A 234 -24.56 -3.13 17.36
CA GLU A 234 -24.00 -4.26 18.13
C GLU A 234 -23.08 -5.12 17.27
N LYS A 235 -23.49 -5.43 16.04
CA LYS A 235 -22.64 -6.14 15.07
C LYS A 235 -21.32 -5.40 14.81
N LEU A 236 -21.35 -4.07 14.62
CA LEU A 236 -20.14 -3.29 14.40
C LEU A 236 -19.23 -3.27 15.64
N LYS A 237 -19.78 -3.22 16.86
CA LYS A 237 -19.02 -3.30 18.11
C LYS A 237 -18.29 -4.64 18.25
N ILE A 238 -18.98 -5.74 17.95
CA ILE A 238 -18.35 -7.07 17.90
C ILE A 238 -17.26 -7.12 16.81
N SER A 239 -17.52 -6.57 15.62
CA SER A 239 -16.51 -6.50 14.55
C SER A 239 -15.30 -5.69 14.95
N ARG A 240 -15.47 -4.62 15.74
CA ARG A 240 -14.39 -3.81 16.29
C ARG A 240 -13.48 -4.61 17.24
N GLU A 241 -14.06 -5.40 18.13
CA GLU A 241 -13.28 -6.28 19.03
C GLU A 241 -12.49 -7.31 18.21
N GLN A 242 -13.14 -7.97 17.25
CA GLN A 242 -12.48 -8.91 16.33
C GLN A 242 -11.35 -8.25 15.54
N LEU A 243 -11.56 -7.05 15.01
CA LEU A 243 -10.54 -6.32 14.27
C LEU A 243 -9.35 -5.97 15.15
N THR A 244 -9.60 -5.57 16.41
CA THR A 244 -8.54 -5.27 17.39
C THR A 244 -7.68 -6.49 17.68
N GLU A 245 -8.30 -7.65 17.91
CA GLU A 245 -7.55 -8.90 18.19
C GLU A 245 -6.81 -9.40 16.94
N ASN A 246 -7.46 -9.32 15.75
CA ASN A 246 -6.81 -9.68 14.49
C ASN A 246 -5.59 -8.79 14.21
N GLN A 247 -5.67 -7.49 14.48
CA GLN A 247 -4.56 -6.57 14.30
C GLN A 247 -3.38 -6.91 15.24
N LYS A 248 -3.66 -7.26 16.49
CA LYS A 248 -2.60 -7.72 17.42
C LYS A 248 -1.91 -8.98 16.90
N LEU A 249 -2.68 -9.92 16.37
CA LEU A 249 -2.14 -11.14 15.74
C LEU A 249 -1.32 -10.82 14.49
N GLU A 250 -1.81 -9.94 13.64
CA GLU A 250 -1.13 -9.50 12.42
C GLU A 250 0.23 -8.86 12.74
N VAL A 251 0.29 -7.94 13.72
CA VAL A 251 1.55 -7.31 14.16
C VAL A 251 2.54 -8.35 14.69
N ARG A 252 2.09 -9.29 15.54
CA ARG A 252 2.95 -10.37 16.04
C ARG A 252 3.49 -11.24 14.91
N THR A 253 2.63 -11.60 13.95
CA THR A 253 3.02 -12.42 12.80
C THR A 253 4.00 -11.67 11.91
N ALA A 254 3.78 -10.37 11.66
CA ALA A 254 4.68 -9.55 10.87
C ALA A 254 6.07 -9.45 11.52
N ILE A 255 6.16 -9.27 12.84
CA ILE A 255 7.45 -9.24 13.56
C ILE A 255 8.15 -10.58 13.50
N ASN A 256 7.44 -11.70 13.73
CA ASN A 256 8.02 -13.02 13.59
C ASN A 256 8.57 -13.26 12.18
N THR A 257 7.85 -12.79 11.14
CA THR A 257 8.30 -12.85 9.74
C THR A 257 9.55 -12.01 9.52
N LEU A 258 9.61 -10.79 10.08
CA LEU A 258 10.79 -9.92 9.99
C LEU A 258 12.01 -10.55 10.69
N ASP A 259 11.84 -11.14 11.86
CA ASP A 259 12.91 -11.82 12.59
C ASP A 259 13.40 -13.08 11.88
N GLN A 260 12.50 -13.83 11.25
CA GLN A 260 12.87 -14.93 10.37
C GLN A 260 13.66 -14.44 9.18
N ALA A 261 13.20 -13.38 8.50
CA ALA A 261 13.87 -12.79 7.36
C ALA A 261 15.28 -12.27 7.71
N LYS A 262 15.48 -11.66 8.89
CA LYS A 262 16.81 -11.26 9.38
C LYS A 262 17.76 -12.46 9.46
N ARG A 263 17.32 -13.56 10.10
CA ARG A 263 18.14 -14.77 10.21
C ARG A 263 18.47 -15.37 8.82
N GLN A 264 17.50 -15.34 7.90
CA GLN A 264 17.69 -15.80 6.53
C GLN A 264 18.68 -14.90 5.76
N ILE A 265 18.58 -13.59 5.87
CA ILE A 265 19.54 -12.63 5.27
C ILE A 265 20.96 -12.94 5.75
N ALA A 266 21.18 -13.10 7.05
CA ALA A 266 22.49 -13.43 7.60
C ALA A 266 23.03 -14.80 7.10
N SER A 267 22.15 -15.78 6.92
CA SER A 267 22.51 -17.08 6.34
C SER A 267 22.87 -16.96 4.84
N MET A 268 22.04 -16.24 4.08
CA MET A 268 22.26 -16.01 2.65
C MET A 268 23.54 -15.20 2.37
N GLN A 269 23.88 -14.23 3.22
CA GLN A 269 25.15 -13.47 3.12
C GLN A 269 26.35 -14.42 3.22
N ARG A 270 26.35 -15.33 4.21
CA ARG A 270 27.43 -16.35 4.33
C ARG A 270 27.44 -17.29 3.13
N ASN A 271 26.28 -17.67 2.61
CA ASN A 271 26.19 -18.52 1.41
C ASN A 271 26.78 -17.85 0.19
N VAL A 272 26.49 -16.55 -0.03
CA VAL A 272 27.12 -15.76 -1.12
C VAL A 272 28.62 -15.73 -0.98
N GLU A 273 29.16 -15.50 0.23
CA GLU A 273 30.60 -15.48 0.48
C GLU A 273 31.26 -16.82 0.15
N LEU A 274 30.65 -17.94 0.58
CA LEU A 274 31.15 -19.28 0.29
C LEU A 274 31.07 -19.61 -1.19
N ALA A 275 29.96 -19.31 -1.86
CA ALA A 275 29.78 -19.52 -3.29
C ALA A 275 30.77 -18.68 -4.12
N GLN A 276 31.04 -17.44 -3.69
CA GLN A 276 32.02 -16.58 -4.35
C GLN A 276 33.46 -17.12 -4.23
N ARG A 277 33.83 -17.62 -3.06
CA ARG A 277 35.14 -18.27 -2.86
C ARG A 277 35.23 -19.56 -3.70
N SER A 278 34.17 -20.40 -3.73
CA SER A 278 34.11 -21.59 -4.55
C SER A 278 34.29 -21.27 -6.03
N TYR A 279 33.53 -20.31 -6.54
CA TYR A 279 33.64 -19.88 -7.94
C TYR A 279 35.05 -19.39 -8.28
N ALA A 280 35.65 -18.56 -7.42
CA ALA A 280 36.98 -18.04 -7.64
C ALA A 280 38.09 -19.13 -7.68
N MET A 281 37.91 -20.19 -6.83
CA MET A 281 38.82 -21.34 -6.84
C MET A 281 38.63 -22.19 -8.10
N THR A 282 37.40 -22.48 -8.46
CA THR A 282 37.07 -23.27 -9.67
C THR A 282 37.52 -22.54 -10.94
N LEU A 283 37.38 -21.21 -11.00
CA LEU A 283 37.84 -20.40 -12.12
C LEU A 283 39.39 -20.53 -12.31
N ARG A 284 40.15 -20.46 -11.21
CA ARG A 284 41.61 -20.66 -11.25
C ARG A 284 41.99 -22.07 -11.70
N SER A 285 41.30 -23.10 -11.19
CA SER A 285 41.51 -24.47 -11.58
C SER A 285 41.23 -24.72 -13.07
N TYR A 286 40.14 -24.11 -13.57
CA TYR A 286 39.78 -24.14 -14.99
C TYR A 286 40.87 -23.46 -15.87
N GLN A 287 41.33 -22.29 -15.45
CA GLN A 287 42.44 -21.57 -16.16
C GLN A 287 43.73 -22.38 -16.21
N ASN A 288 44.00 -23.17 -15.17
CA ASN A 288 45.17 -24.07 -15.10
C ASN A 288 44.92 -25.45 -15.80
N GLY A 289 43.74 -25.65 -16.37
CA GLY A 289 43.42 -26.91 -17.07
C GLY A 289 43.17 -28.11 -16.16
N THR A 290 42.95 -27.91 -14.84
CA THR A 290 42.77 -28.99 -13.86
C THR A 290 41.28 -29.25 -13.55
N THR A 291 40.33 -28.51 -14.13
CA THR A 291 38.90 -28.61 -13.92
C THR A 291 38.18 -28.41 -15.25
N GLU A 292 37.03 -29.06 -15.46
CA GLU A 292 36.24 -28.94 -16.67
C GLU A 292 35.38 -27.68 -16.71
N LEU A 293 34.96 -27.26 -17.93
CA LEU A 293 34.04 -26.15 -18.14
C LEU A 293 32.70 -26.32 -17.41
N LEU A 294 32.26 -27.57 -17.27
CA LEU A 294 31.01 -27.87 -16.59
C LEU A 294 31.05 -27.48 -15.11
N ASP A 295 32.13 -27.81 -14.41
CA ASP A 295 32.31 -27.47 -13.00
C ASP A 295 32.34 -25.96 -12.77
N LEU A 296 33.03 -25.23 -13.68
CA LEU A 296 33.07 -23.76 -13.62
C LEU A 296 31.68 -23.16 -13.81
N ARG A 297 30.90 -23.66 -14.75
CA ARG A 297 29.54 -23.25 -15.00
C ARG A 297 28.61 -23.52 -13.80
N ASP A 298 28.77 -24.66 -13.17
CA ASP A 298 27.98 -25.03 -12.00
C ASP A 298 28.31 -24.14 -10.79
N ALA A 299 29.60 -23.82 -10.59
CA ALA A 299 30.02 -22.89 -9.54
C ALA A 299 29.51 -21.46 -9.81
N GLU A 300 29.52 -20.99 -11.06
CA GLU A 300 28.95 -19.69 -11.46
C GLU A 300 27.45 -19.64 -11.21
N ARG A 301 26.72 -20.69 -11.61
CA ARG A 301 25.28 -20.81 -11.36
C ARG A 301 24.95 -20.77 -9.86
N GLN A 302 25.69 -21.50 -9.03
CA GLN A 302 25.53 -21.50 -7.58
C GLN A 302 25.76 -20.09 -6.99
N LEU A 303 26.79 -19.38 -7.46
CA LEU A 303 27.05 -18.00 -7.02
C LEU A 303 25.89 -17.06 -7.42
N ASN A 304 25.41 -17.14 -8.65
CA ASN A 304 24.32 -16.30 -9.14
C ASN A 304 23.02 -16.60 -8.38
N GLN A 305 22.72 -17.88 -8.12
CA GLN A 305 21.58 -18.29 -7.30
C GLN A 305 21.68 -17.76 -5.85
N ALA A 306 22.86 -17.81 -5.25
CA ALA A 306 23.09 -17.26 -3.91
C ALA A 306 22.90 -15.74 -3.87
N ARG A 307 23.44 -14.99 -4.84
CA ARG A 307 23.28 -13.54 -4.97
C ARG A 307 21.81 -13.14 -5.15
N LEU A 308 21.10 -13.82 -6.06
CA LEU A 308 19.67 -13.59 -6.28
C LEU A 308 18.84 -13.94 -5.05
N GLY A 309 19.19 -15.06 -4.38
CA GLY A 309 18.53 -15.47 -3.14
C GLY A 309 18.66 -14.41 -2.03
N LEU A 310 19.85 -13.84 -1.87
CA LEU A 310 20.09 -12.73 -0.91
C LEU A 310 19.29 -11.49 -1.26
N ALA A 311 19.31 -11.07 -2.53
CA ALA A 311 18.58 -9.88 -2.98
C ALA A 311 17.05 -10.05 -2.79
N ASN A 312 16.51 -11.22 -3.14
CA ASN A 312 15.11 -11.56 -2.89
C ASN A 312 14.76 -11.53 -1.40
N GLN A 313 15.61 -12.08 -0.53
CA GLN A 313 15.35 -12.11 0.91
C GLN A 313 15.36 -10.70 1.53
N ARG A 314 16.26 -9.82 1.07
CA ARG A 314 16.28 -8.41 1.46
C ARG A 314 15.02 -7.68 1.00
N TYR A 315 14.58 -7.92 -0.24
CA TYR A 315 13.32 -7.36 -0.77
C TYR A 315 12.10 -7.82 0.04
N GLN A 316 12.04 -9.11 0.40
CA GLN A 316 10.96 -9.65 1.24
C GLN A 316 10.93 -8.98 2.63
N TYR A 317 12.10 -8.77 3.25
CA TYR A 317 12.19 -8.04 4.51
C TYR A 317 11.66 -6.61 4.39
N ILE A 318 12.09 -5.86 3.34
CA ILE A 318 11.61 -4.50 3.09
C ILE A 318 10.08 -4.49 2.89
N THR A 319 9.55 -5.42 2.10
CA THR A 319 8.10 -5.51 1.83
C THR A 319 7.32 -5.83 3.11
N ALA A 320 7.82 -6.74 3.96
CA ALA A 320 7.20 -7.04 5.24
C ALA A 320 7.24 -5.83 6.20
N LEU A 321 8.34 -5.07 6.22
CA LEU A 321 8.46 -3.86 7.01
C LEU A 321 7.48 -2.77 6.54
N LEU A 322 7.36 -2.55 5.23
CA LEU A 322 6.41 -1.60 4.66
C LEU A 322 4.95 -1.98 4.96
N ASN A 323 4.62 -3.28 4.95
CA ASN A 323 3.30 -3.75 5.37
C ASN A 323 3.03 -3.45 6.84
N LEU A 324 4.01 -3.67 7.72
CA LEU A 324 3.88 -3.36 9.14
C LEU A 324 3.71 -1.86 9.38
N GLU A 325 4.46 -1.01 8.65
CA GLU A 325 4.31 0.45 8.68
C GLU A 325 2.91 0.90 8.24
N GLU A 326 2.34 0.26 7.21
CA GLU A 326 0.98 0.51 6.72
C GLU A 326 -0.06 0.11 7.79
N THR A 327 0.05 -1.10 8.36
CA THR A 327 -0.86 -1.62 9.40
C THR A 327 -0.87 -0.72 10.65
N LEU A 328 0.29 -0.23 11.08
CA LEU A 328 0.44 0.62 12.26
C LEU A 328 0.27 2.12 11.98
N ASN A 329 0.10 2.50 10.72
CA ASN A 329 0.03 3.90 10.27
C ASN A 329 1.22 4.73 10.80
N THR A 330 2.43 4.20 10.69
CA THR A 330 3.65 4.86 11.19
C THR A 330 4.86 4.54 10.31
N ASP A 331 5.87 5.41 10.31
CA ASP A 331 7.15 5.15 9.66
C ASP A 331 8.15 4.66 10.73
N LEU A 332 8.55 3.40 10.66
CA LEU A 332 9.44 2.76 11.63
C LEU A 332 10.92 3.04 11.32
N THR A 333 11.28 3.11 10.05
CA THR A 333 12.66 3.35 9.57
C THR A 333 13.20 4.72 9.94
N VAL A 334 12.38 5.77 9.86
CA VAL A 334 12.79 7.16 10.18
C VAL A 334 13.02 7.32 11.69
N LYS A 335 12.24 6.63 12.52
CA LYS A 335 12.35 6.73 13.99
C LYS A 335 13.54 5.95 14.56
N SER A 336 13.98 4.89 13.90
CA SER A 336 15.20 4.15 14.25
C SER A 336 16.46 5.00 14.03
N ALA A 337 16.51 5.74 12.91
CA ALA A 337 17.61 6.67 12.63
C ALA A 337 17.70 7.83 13.65
N ALA A 338 16.56 8.34 14.11
CA ALA A 338 16.49 9.39 15.14
C ALA A 338 16.89 8.90 16.54
N ALA A 339 16.61 7.63 16.87
CA ALA A 339 16.99 7.04 18.16
C ALA A 339 18.50 6.78 18.27
N THR A 340 19.16 6.44 17.14
CA THR A 340 20.62 6.25 17.09
C THR A 340 21.42 7.55 17.18
N THR A 341 20.84 8.69 16.74
CA THR A 341 21.49 10.01 16.86
C THR A 341 21.37 10.64 18.26
N ASN A 342 20.37 10.25 19.06
CA ASN A 342 20.21 10.74 20.44
C ASN A 342 20.93 9.89 21.52
N GLY A 343 21.52 8.75 21.16
CA GLY A 343 22.27 7.87 22.07
C GLY A 343 23.78 8.20 22.20
N GLY A 344 24.27 9.21 21.50
CA GLY A 344 25.71 9.53 21.38
C GLY A 344 26.23 10.72 22.21
N THR A 345 25.42 11.24 23.17
CA THR A 345 25.91 12.29 24.08
C THR A 345 25.49 11.97 25.51
N ARG A 346 26.32 11.19 26.17
CA ARG A 346 26.55 11.20 27.62
C ARG A 346 27.98 10.83 27.91
#